data_da9a888db6d1b98768a84edd2050c4bd
#
_entry.id   da9a888db6d1b98768a84edd2050c4bd
#
_cell.length_a   1.000
_cell.length_b   1.000
_cell.length_c   1.000
_cell.angle_alpha   90.00
_cell.angle_beta   90.00
_cell.angle_gamma   90.00
#
_symmetry.space_group_name_H-M   'P 1'
#
loop_
_entity.id
_entity.type
_entity.pdbx_description
1 polymer ?
#
loop_
_entity_poly.entity_id
_entity_poly.type
_entity_poly.pdbx_seq_one_letter_code
_entity_poly.pdbx_strand_id
1 'polypeptide(L)'
;MKSVAALALAMTVAPVAGNAASGANDDVSSVAPALERYEQETLEKGLWARPGLSARDRSVVTVAAVITRNQMGLMPEQIRRALDNGVKPAELSEIITHLAFYAGWGNAMAAVDAARPVYAERGIGANQLPAAAPTLLPLDEAREARRAASVEQTTGPASPGLVRDTAEVLFRDLWLRPDLAPRDRSLVTVSALISAGQVAQVPFHLNRAMDSGLTREEASEVISHLAYYAGWPNAFSAATVAREIFEKRTNP
;
A
#
# COMPACT_ATOMS: atom_id res chain seq x y z
N MET A 1 -15.74 -76.49 -4.42
CA MET A 1 -14.79 -75.38 -4.19
C MET A 1 -14.89 -74.43 -5.38
N LYS A 2 -15.56 -73.29 -5.21
CA LYS A 2 -15.79 -72.33 -6.31
C LYS A 2 -14.85 -71.08 -6.05
N SER A 3 -13.95 -70.93 -6.96
CA SER A 3 -12.99 -69.77 -6.95
C SER A 3 -13.72 -68.54 -7.41
N VAL A 4 -13.69 -67.46 -6.61
CA VAL A 4 -14.19 -66.12 -6.98
C VAL A 4 -12.99 -65.26 -7.38
N ALA A 5 -12.93 -64.91 -8.67
CA ALA A 5 -11.95 -64.01 -9.20
C ALA A 5 -12.38 -62.55 -8.91
N ALA A 6 -11.57 -61.78 -8.19
CA ALA A 6 -11.79 -60.37 -7.95
C ALA A 6 -11.21 -59.55 -9.15
N LEU A 7 -12.09 -58.80 -9.81
CA LEU A 7 -11.73 -57.89 -10.90
C LEU A 7 -11.36 -56.55 -10.28
N ALA A 8 -10.08 -56.19 -10.30
CA ALA A 8 -9.59 -54.89 -9.89
C ALA A 8 -9.74 -53.85 -11.04
N LEU A 9 -10.60 -52.86 -10.85
CA LEU A 9 -10.81 -51.76 -11.78
C LEU A 9 -9.76 -50.69 -11.48
N ALA A 10 -8.75 -50.57 -12.32
CA ALA A 10 -7.75 -49.49 -12.22
C ALA A 10 -8.34 -48.18 -12.81
N MET A 11 -8.66 -47.23 -11.94
CA MET A 11 -8.99 -45.87 -12.39
C MET A 11 -7.68 -45.12 -12.67
N THR A 12 -7.39 -44.89 -13.92
CA THR A 12 -6.35 -43.93 -14.38
C THR A 12 -6.88 -42.51 -14.23
N VAL A 13 -6.37 -41.78 -13.24
CA VAL A 13 -6.59 -40.35 -13.13
C VAL A 13 -5.62 -39.68 -14.10
N ALA A 14 -6.14 -39.09 -15.19
CA ALA A 14 -5.36 -38.24 -16.07
C ALA A 14 -5.01 -36.91 -15.34
N PRO A 15 -3.76 -36.40 -15.48
CA PRO A 15 -3.43 -35.11 -14.92
C PRO A 15 -4.18 -34.02 -15.71
N VAL A 16 -5.02 -33.25 -15.02
CA VAL A 16 -5.56 -31.99 -15.51
C VAL A 16 -4.38 -31.03 -15.62
N ALA A 17 -3.92 -30.77 -16.84
CA ALA A 17 -2.97 -29.71 -17.11
C ALA A 17 -3.67 -28.38 -16.75
N GLY A 18 -3.27 -27.79 -15.64
CA GLY A 18 -3.68 -26.46 -15.25
C GLY A 18 -3.12 -25.42 -16.22
N ASN A 19 -3.92 -24.96 -17.16
CA ASN A 19 -3.68 -23.73 -17.89
C ASN A 19 -4.03 -22.56 -16.97
N ALA A 20 -3.08 -22.11 -16.17
CA ALA A 20 -3.21 -20.94 -15.32
C ALA A 20 -2.18 -19.90 -15.79
N ALA A 21 -2.61 -18.90 -16.53
CA ALA A 21 -2.06 -17.56 -16.62
C ALA A 21 -2.14 -16.92 -18.03
N SER A 22 -3.31 -16.92 -18.66
CA SER A 22 -3.57 -15.96 -19.75
C SER A 22 -5.04 -15.46 -19.80
N GLY A 23 -5.86 -15.79 -18.79
CA GLY A 23 -7.30 -15.58 -18.81
C GLY A 23 -7.85 -14.36 -18.09
N ALA A 24 -7.03 -13.48 -17.50
CA ALA A 24 -7.58 -12.37 -16.71
C ALA A 24 -8.02 -11.17 -17.56
N ASN A 25 -7.43 -10.93 -18.74
CA ASN A 25 -7.78 -9.78 -19.58
C ASN A 25 -8.87 -10.09 -20.62
N ASP A 26 -9.02 -11.35 -21.06
CA ASP A 26 -10.05 -11.72 -22.05
C ASP A 26 -11.47 -11.70 -21.45
N ASP A 27 -11.61 -11.60 -20.15
CA ASP A 27 -12.90 -11.68 -19.43
C ASP A 27 -13.53 -10.30 -19.15
N VAL A 28 -12.74 -9.24 -19.04
CA VAL A 28 -13.27 -7.90 -18.68
C VAL A 28 -14.19 -7.37 -19.78
N SER A 29 -13.78 -7.49 -21.05
CA SER A 29 -14.57 -7.00 -22.18
C SER A 29 -15.90 -7.77 -22.34
N SER A 30 -15.94 -9.02 -21.94
CA SER A 30 -17.15 -9.85 -22.01
C SER A 30 -18.24 -9.40 -21.05
N VAL A 31 -17.85 -8.74 -19.95
CA VAL A 31 -18.75 -8.28 -18.88
C VAL A 31 -18.89 -6.74 -18.89
N ALA A 32 -17.78 -6.04 -19.07
CA ALA A 32 -17.73 -4.58 -18.96
C ALA A 32 -16.78 -3.96 -20.02
N PRO A 33 -17.17 -3.96 -21.32
CA PRO A 33 -16.29 -3.53 -22.40
C PRO A 33 -15.83 -2.06 -22.28
N ALA A 34 -16.64 -1.21 -21.66
CA ALA A 34 -16.25 0.17 -21.40
C ALA A 34 -15.13 0.25 -20.32
N LEU A 35 -15.14 -0.65 -19.34
CA LEU A 35 -14.12 -0.68 -18.30
C LEU A 35 -12.75 -1.03 -18.90
N GLU A 36 -12.68 -2.04 -19.76
CA GLU A 36 -11.46 -2.39 -20.47
C GLU A 36 -10.91 -1.22 -21.30
N ARG A 37 -11.77 -0.51 -22.03
CA ARG A 37 -11.36 0.69 -22.77
C ARG A 37 -10.79 1.76 -21.85
N TYR A 38 -11.45 2.03 -20.68
CA TYR A 38 -10.94 3.00 -19.71
C TYR A 38 -9.64 2.55 -19.07
N GLU A 39 -9.46 1.27 -18.84
CA GLU A 39 -8.20 0.72 -18.34
C GLU A 39 -7.06 0.99 -19.32
N GLN A 40 -7.24 0.65 -20.57
CA GLN A 40 -6.19 0.79 -21.60
C GLN A 40 -5.90 2.25 -21.96
N GLU A 41 -6.93 3.08 -22.17
CA GLU A 41 -6.76 4.43 -22.70
C GLU A 41 -6.58 5.47 -21.58
N THR A 42 -7.36 5.37 -20.51
CA THR A 42 -7.38 6.38 -19.45
C THR A 42 -6.39 6.04 -18.32
N LEU A 43 -6.35 4.78 -17.89
CA LEU A 43 -5.48 4.35 -16.80
C LEU A 43 -4.05 4.18 -17.32
N GLU A 44 -3.81 3.23 -18.24
CA GLU A 44 -2.47 2.87 -18.66
C GLU A 44 -1.79 3.97 -19.49
N LYS A 45 -2.43 4.38 -20.59
CA LYS A 45 -1.85 5.40 -21.49
C LYS A 45 -2.00 6.83 -20.95
N GLY A 46 -2.98 7.07 -20.09
CA GLY A 46 -3.26 8.39 -19.50
C GLY A 46 -2.59 8.57 -18.14
N LEU A 47 -3.17 8.00 -17.09
CA LEU A 47 -2.75 8.23 -15.69
C LEU A 47 -1.31 7.81 -15.42
N TRP A 48 -0.93 6.59 -15.82
CA TRP A 48 0.41 6.06 -15.56
C TRP A 48 1.51 6.77 -16.36
N ALA A 49 1.17 7.44 -17.45
CA ALA A 49 2.10 8.20 -18.28
C ALA A 49 2.27 9.67 -17.84
N ARG A 50 1.51 10.17 -16.87
CA ARG A 50 1.61 11.57 -16.43
C ARG A 50 2.95 11.87 -15.76
N PRO A 51 3.59 13.00 -16.05
CA PRO A 51 4.92 13.35 -15.52
C PRO A 51 4.96 13.76 -14.05
N GLY A 52 3.80 14.13 -13.44
CA GLY A 52 3.74 14.72 -12.10
C GLY A 52 4.09 13.76 -10.94
N LEU A 53 4.22 12.45 -11.21
CA LEU A 53 4.63 11.44 -10.23
C LEU A 53 5.40 10.34 -10.95
N SER A 54 6.51 9.89 -10.38
CA SER A 54 7.30 8.82 -10.98
C SER A 54 6.52 7.48 -11.04
N ALA A 55 6.87 6.59 -11.98
CA ALA A 55 6.26 5.26 -12.06
C ALA A 55 6.47 4.46 -10.76
N ARG A 56 7.64 4.62 -10.10
CA ARG A 56 7.93 4.03 -8.80
C ARG A 56 6.95 4.54 -7.73
N ASP A 57 6.78 5.85 -7.61
CA ASP A 57 5.91 6.42 -6.59
C ASP A 57 4.43 6.11 -6.86
N ARG A 58 4.00 6.07 -8.14
CA ARG A 58 2.67 5.57 -8.51
C ARG A 58 2.44 4.16 -8.01
N SER A 59 3.45 3.29 -8.13
CA SER A 59 3.37 1.92 -7.63
C SER A 59 3.27 1.87 -6.11
N VAL A 60 4.04 2.68 -5.39
CA VAL A 60 3.94 2.80 -3.91
C VAL A 60 2.54 3.24 -3.49
N VAL A 61 1.99 4.27 -4.15
CA VAL A 61 0.62 4.77 -3.89
C VAL A 61 -0.43 3.70 -4.18
N THR A 62 -0.31 2.99 -5.31
CA THR A 62 -1.25 1.95 -5.71
C THR A 62 -1.23 0.77 -4.75
N VAL A 63 -0.04 0.27 -4.39
CA VAL A 63 0.12 -0.82 -3.40
C VAL A 63 -0.50 -0.43 -2.06
N ALA A 64 -0.25 0.80 -1.59
CA ALA A 64 -0.85 1.29 -0.35
C ALA A 64 -2.38 1.34 -0.42
N ALA A 65 -2.94 1.80 -1.54
CA ALA A 65 -4.39 1.84 -1.76
C ALA A 65 -5.01 0.43 -1.79
N VAL A 66 -4.40 -0.49 -2.53
CA VAL A 66 -4.85 -1.89 -2.68
C VAL A 66 -4.86 -2.61 -1.33
N ILE A 67 -3.80 -2.45 -0.52
CA ILE A 67 -3.74 -3.01 0.84
C ILE A 67 -4.83 -2.41 1.72
N THR A 68 -4.93 -1.08 1.74
CA THR A 68 -5.87 -0.38 2.62
C THR A 68 -7.32 -0.74 2.32
N ARG A 69 -7.65 -0.93 1.04
CA ARG A 69 -9.01 -1.28 0.59
C ARG A 69 -9.27 -2.79 0.54
N ASN A 70 -8.31 -3.60 0.97
CA ASN A 70 -8.39 -5.07 0.93
C ASN A 70 -8.71 -5.64 -0.47
N GLN A 71 -8.12 -5.05 -1.51
CA GLN A 71 -8.32 -5.46 -2.91
C GLN A 71 -7.28 -6.51 -3.32
N MET A 72 -7.24 -7.63 -2.58
CA MET A 72 -6.17 -8.63 -2.69
C MET A 72 -6.11 -9.35 -4.04
N GLY A 73 -7.22 -9.38 -4.81
CA GLY A 73 -7.22 -9.88 -6.20
C GLY A 73 -6.30 -9.11 -7.14
N LEU A 74 -6.10 -7.81 -6.90
CA LEU A 74 -5.19 -6.96 -7.68
C LEU A 74 -3.74 -7.01 -7.17
N MET A 75 -3.54 -7.45 -5.94
CA MET A 75 -2.26 -7.31 -5.23
C MET A 75 -1.07 -7.98 -5.94
N PRO A 76 -1.17 -9.23 -6.46
CA PRO A 76 -0.05 -9.88 -7.13
C PRO A 76 0.46 -9.10 -8.35
N GLU A 77 -0.43 -8.54 -9.15
CA GLU A 77 -0.07 -7.73 -10.31
C GLU A 77 0.56 -6.40 -9.89
N GLN A 78 -0.01 -5.73 -8.89
CA GLN A 78 0.54 -4.45 -8.41
C GLN A 78 1.90 -4.62 -7.74
N ILE A 79 2.19 -5.75 -7.10
CA ILE A 79 3.53 -6.08 -6.60
C ILE A 79 4.51 -6.27 -7.76
N ARG A 80 4.15 -7.05 -8.81
CA ARG A 80 5.01 -7.21 -10.00
C ARG A 80 5.34 -5.86 -10.62
N ARG A 81 4.31 -5.04 -10.86
CA ARG A 81 4.45 -3.68 -11.40
C ARG A 81 5.35 -2.80 -10.52
N ALA A 82 5.20 -2.87 -9.20
CA ALA A 82 6.03 -2.11 -8.28
C ALA A 82 7.51 -2.52 -8.36
N LEU A 83 7.79 -3.82 -8.41
CA LEU A 83 9.14 -4.34 -8.59
C LEU A 83 9.73 -3.90 -9.94
N ASP A 84 8.95 -4.00 -11.03
CA ASP A 84 9.37 -3.60 -12.38
C ASP A 84 9.61 -2.09 -12.48
N ASN A 85 8.89 -1.28 -11.71
CA ASN A 85 9.07 0.17 -11.57
C ASN A 85 10.15 0.57 -10.55
N GLY A 86 10.91 -0.39 -10.01
CA GLY A 86 12.07 -0.14 -9.17
C GLY A 86 11.79 0.00 -7.67
N VAL A 87 10.61 -0.36 -7.18
CA VAL A 87 10.37 -0.53 -5.74
C VAL A 87 11.10 -1.79 -5.28
N LYS A 88 11.93 -1.67 -4.25
CA LYS A 88 12.75 -2.78 -3.77
C LYS A 88 11.90 -3.76 -2.94
N PRO A 89 12.27 -5.06 -2.89
CA PRO A 89 11.60 -6.03 -2.02
C PRO A 89 11.56 -5.61 -0.54
N ALA A 90 12.64 -5.02 -0.03
CA ALA A 90 12.68 -4.49 1.33
C ALA A 90 11.67 -3.35 1.55
N GLU A 91 11.54 -2.43 0.59
CA GLU A 91 10.55 -1.35 0.65
C GLU A 91 9.12 -1.88 0.62
N LEU A 92 8.81 -2.87 -0.23
CA LEU A 92 7.49 -3.51 -0.25
C LEU A 92 7.16 -4.20 1.08
N SER A 93 8.13 -4.89 1.67
CA SER A 93 7.99 -5.51 2.99
C SER A 93 7.70 -4.46 4.07
N GLU A 94 8.41 -3.33 4.06
CA GLU A 94 8.17 -2.21 4.97
C GLU A 94 6.82 -1.53 4.74
N ILE A 95 6.34 -1.42 3.50
CA ILE A 95 5.00 -0.91 3.19
C ILE A 95 3.93 -1.79 3.81
N ILE A 96 4.03 -3.12 3.66
CA ILE A 96 3.10 -4.07 4.25
C ILE A 96 3.13 -3.96 5.79
N THR A 97 4.33 -3.94 6.38
CA THR A 97 4.53 -3.81 7.82
C THR A 97 3.92 -2.50 8.35
N HIS A 98 4.19 -1.38 7.68
CA HIS A 98 3.66 -0.07 8.06
C HIS A 98 2.14 -0.03 8.02
N LEU A 99 1.55 -0.63 7.00
CA LEU A 99 0.10 -0.65 6.82
C LEU A 99 -0.64 -1.59 7.77
N ALA A 100 0.04 -2.49 8.49
CA ALA A 100 -0.57 -3.20 9.61
C ALA A 100 -1.11 -2.23 10.67
N PHE A 101 -0.44 -1.08 10.86
CA PHE A 101 -0.81 -0.05 11.82
C PHE A 101 -1.76 1.03 11.26
N TYR A 102 -1.74 1.27 9.94
CA TYR A 102 -2.55 2.33 9.32
C TYR A 102 -3.78 1.81 8.55
N ALA A 103 -3.76 0.56 8.12
CA ALA A 103 -4.86 -0.09 7.40
C ALA A 103 -5.46 -1.29 8.15
N GLY A 104 -4.82 -1.68 9.26
CA GLY A 104 -5.24 -2.80 10.10
C GLY A 104 -4.49 -4.09 9.81
N TRP A 105 -4.30 -4.88 10.88
CA TRP A 105 -3.50 -6.10 10.88
C TRP A 105 -3.96 -7.14 9.86
N GLY A 106 -5.28 -7.32 9.74
CA GLY A 106 -5.87 -8.27 8.78
C GLY A 106 -5.52 -7.95 7.33
N ASN A 107 -5.54 -6.66 6.94
CA ASN A 107 -5.18 -6.24 5.60
C ASN A 107 -3.69 -6.49 5.29
N ALA A 108 -2.82 -6.25 6.27
CA ALA A 108 -1.40 -6.53 6.12
C ALA A 108 -1.12 -8.03 5.97
N MET A 109 -1.78 -8.88 6.77
CA MET A 109 -1.63 -10.33 6.66
C MET A 109 -2.13 -10.86 5.31
N ALA A 110 -3.25 -10.36 4.81
CA ALA A 110 -3.75 -10.71 3.48
C ALA A 110 -2.79 -10.25 2.37
N ALA A 111 -2.14 -9.10 2.55
CA ALA A 111 -1.11 -8.62 1.62
C ALA A 111 0.15 -9.52 1.64
N VAL A 112 0.57 -10.03 2.81
CA VAL A 112 1.65 -11.02 2.90
C VAL A 112 1.31 -12.28 2.11
N ASP A 113 0.10 -12.81 2.25
CA ASP A 113 -0.33 -14.01 1.53
C ASP A 113 -0.36 -13.78 0.01
N ALA A 114 -0.81 -12.61 -0.44
CA ALA A 114 -0.82 -12.26 -1.85
C ALA A 114 0.60 -11.98 -2.42
N ALA A 115 1.53 -11.49 -1.59
CA ALA A 115 2.92 -11.21 -1.99
C ALA A 115 3.76 -12.48 -2.14
N ARG A 116 3.50 -13.50 -1.32
CA ARG A 116 4.31 -14.73 -1.23
C ARG A 116 4.54 -15.41 -2.59
N PRO A 117 3.52 -15.67 -3.42
CA PRO A 117 3.74 -16.29 -4.74
C PRO A 117 4.56 -15.40 -5.67
N VAL A 118 4.40 -14.09 -5.64
CA VAL A 118 5.19 -13.17 -6.47
C VAL A 118 6.66 -13.15 -6.02
N TYR A 119 6.91 -13.17 -4.72
CA TYR A 119 8.29 -13.24 -4.18
C TYR A 119 8.97 -14.54 -4.60
N ALA A 120 8.26 -15.67 -4.53
CA ALA A 120 8.77 -16.95 -5.01
C ALA A 120 9.06 -16.94 -6.52
N GLU A 121 8.15 -16.40 -7.33
CA GLU A 121 8.30 -16.23 -8.79
C GLU A 121 9.55 -15.38 -9.15
N ARG A 122 9.79 -14.31 -8.39
CA ARG A 122 10.90 -13.36 -8.62
C ARG A 122 12.20 -13.76 -7.92
N GLY A 123 12.24 -14.91 -7.24
CA GLY A 123 13.42 -15.36 -6.52
C GLY A 123 13.83 -14.45 -5.37
N ILE A 124 12.86 -13.74 -4.76
CA ILE A 124 13.11 -12.83 -3.64
C ILE A 124 13.27 -13.67 -2.36
N GLY A 125 14.47 -13.66 -1.80
CA GLY A 125 14.83 -14.38 -0.58
C GLY A 125 14.96 -13.47 0.64
N ALA A 126 15.17 -14.09 1.81
CA ALA A 126 15.26 -13.39 3.10
C ALA A 126 16.38 -12.33 3.15
N ASN A 127 17.44 -12.51 2.38
CA ASN A 127 18.57 -11.56 2.28
C ASN A 127 18.21 -10.25 1.55
N GLN A 128 17.04 -10.18 0.92
CA GLN A 128 16.52 -8.99 0.24
C GLN A 128 15.41 -8.29 1.05
N LEU A 129 15.09 -8.84 2.23
CA LEU A 129 14.08 -8.31 3.13
C LEU A 129 14.72 -7.56 4.30
N PRO A 130 13.98 -6.59 4.92
CA PRO A 130 14.50 -5.88 6.08
C PRO A 130 14.68 -6.81 7.28
N ALA A 131 15.63 -6.47 8.15
CA ALA A 131 15.75 -7.15 9.42
C ALA A 131 14.48 -6.97 10.27
N ALA A 132 14.09 -8.00 11.03
CA ALA A 132 12.95 -7.91 11.94
C ALA A 132 13.16 -6.81 13.01
N ALA A 133 14.39 -6.67 13.51
CA ALA A 133 14.80 -5.63 14.45
C ALA A 133 16.04 -4.90 13.89
N PRO A 134 15.88 -3.93 12.97
CA PRO A 134 16.99 -3.17 12.41
C PRO A 134 17.53 -2.12 13.38
N THR A 135 18.70 -1.58 13.09
CA THR A 135 19.14 -0.32 13.72
C THR A 135 18.24 0.82 13.25
N LEU A 136 17.56 1.46 14.18
CA LEU A 136 16.61 2.51 13.87
C LEU A 136 17.29 3.81 13.46
N LEU A 137 16.62 4.61 12.64
CA LEU A 137 17.01 5.98 12.33
C LEU A 137 16.97 6.85 13.61
N PRO A 138 17.77 7.93 13.67
CA PRO A 138 17.76 8.84 14.82
C PRO A 138 16.39 9.51 14.98
N LEU A 139 15.91 9.59 16.22
CA LEU A 139 14.68 10.29 16.57
C LEU A 139 14.92 11.79 16.69
N ASP A 140 14.09 12.61 16.11
CA ASP A 140 13.99 14.04 16.44
C ASP A 140 13.18 14.18 17.74
N GLU A 141 13.87 14.22 18.87
CA GLU A 141 13.27 14.29 20.22
C GLU A 141 12.39 15.53 20.39
N ALA A 142 12.77 16.67 19.81
CA ALA A 142 11.98 17.91 19.95
C ALA A 142 10.66 17.82 19.17
N ARG A 143 10.68 17.24 17.99
CA ARG A 143 9.47 16.99 17.18
C ARG A 143 8.56 15.96 17.85
N GLU A 144 9.16 14.88 18.37
CA GLU A 144 8.42 13.83 19.06
C GLU A 144 7.78 14.35 20.36
N ALA A 145 8.47 15.15 21.15
CA ALA A 145 7.89 15.73 22.37
C ALA A 145 6.66 16.60 22.08
N ARG A 146 6.71 17.42 21.01
CA ARG A 146 5.54 18.22 20.59
C ARG A 146 4.36 17.34 20.13
N ARG A 147 4.64 16.30 19.34
CA ARG A 147 3.64 15.35 18.88
C ARG A 147 2.99 14.62 20.07
N ALA A 148 3.83 14.09 20.97
CA ALA A 148 3.37 13.34 22.13
C ALA A 148 2.48 14.20 23.04
N ALA A 149 2.87 15.45 23.33
CA ALA A 149 2.07 16.38 24.12
C ALA A 149 0.70 16.65 23.47
N SER A 150 0.65 16.83 22.15
CA SER A 150 -0.61 17.04 21.42
C SER A 150 -1.52 15.80 21.49
N VAL A 151 -0.97 14.60 21.34
CA VAL A 151 -1.74 13.34 21.40
C VAL A 151 -2.20 13.08 22.85
N GLU A 152 -1.35 13.33 23.85
CA GLU A 152 -1.76 13.25 25.27
C GLU A 152 -2.96 14.14 25.55
N GLN A 153 -2.88 15.40 25.12
CA GLN A 153 -3.97 16.37 25.35
C GLN A 153 -5.29 15.98 24.70
N THR A 154 -5.23 15.46 23.47
CA THR A 154 -6.45 15.17 22.66
C THR A 154 -7.00 13.77 22.90
N THR A 155 -6.15 12.80 23.20
CA THR A 155 -6.50 11.38 23.22
C THR A 155 -6.35 10.76 24.62
N GLY A 156 -5.43 11.28 25.44
CA GLY A 156 -5.13 10.77 26.77
C GLY A 156 -6.36 10.55 27.66
N PRO A 157 -7.29 11.52 27.75
CA PRO A 157 -8.52 11.35 28.54
C PRO A 157 -9.41 10.19 28.12
N ALA A 158 -9.34 9.81 26.82
CA ALA A 158 -10.19 8.76 26.25
C ALA A 158 -9.47 7.40 26.16
N SER A 159 -8.17 7.40 25.85
CA SER A 159 -7.42 6.15 25.59
C SER A 159 -5.93 6.30 25.92
N PRO A 160 -5.53 6.15 27.20
CA PRO A 160 -4.12 6.22 27.60
C PRO A 160 -3.24 5.13 26.95
N GLY A 161 -3.82 3.93 26.68
CA GLY A 161 -3.13 2.85 25.99
C GLY A 161 -2.75 3.25 24.57
N LEU A 162 -3.68 3.89 23.82
CA LEU A 162 -3.41 4.37 22.46
C LEU A 162 -2.31 5.45 22.46
N VAL A 163 -2.28 6.34 23.45
CA VAL A 163 -1.23 7.36 23.59
C VAL A 163 0.13 6.71 23.77
N ARG A 164 0.24 5.77 24.72
CA ARG A 164 1.48 5.03 25.00
C ARG A 164 1.96 4.29 23.74
N ASP A 165 1.10 3.48 23.14
CA ASP A 165 1.47 2.66 21.98
C ASP A 165 1.80 3.51 20.75
N THR A 166 1.17 4.68 20.60
CA THR A 166 1.54 5.66 19.57
C THR A 166 2.97 6.18 19.78
N ALA A 167 3.37 6.45 21.00
CA ALA A 167 4.73 6.91 21.28
C ALA A 167 5.75 5.77 21.12
N GLU A 168 5.52 4.64 21.79
CA GLU A 168 6.51 3.56 21.90
C GLU A 168 6.62 2.73 20.61
N VAL A 169 5.46 2.33 20.05
CA VAL A 169 5.43 1.40 18.89
C VAL A 169 5.49 2.14 17.57
N LEU A 170 4.70 3.23 17.42
CA LEU A 170 4.70 3.92 16.13
C LEU A 170 5.91 4.84 15.97
N PHE A 171 6.07 5.86 16.82
CA PHE A 171 7.02 6.94 16.53
C PHE A 171 8.43 6.69 17.03
N ARG A 172 8.62 5.78 18.00
CA ARG A 172 9.96 5.36 18.50
C ARG A 172 10.46 4.05 17.89
N ASP A 173 9.65 3.36 17.07
CA ASP A 173 10.05 2.14 16.37
C ASP A 173 9.64 2.19 14.89
N LEU A 174 8.38 1.94 14.53
CA LEU A 174 7.89 1.76 13.17
C LEU A 174 8.32 2.89 12.21
N TRP A 175 8.19 4.15 12.65
CA TRP A 175 8.55 5.33 11.84
C TRP A 175 10.05 5.54 11.68
N LEU A 176 10.86 4.84 12.45
CA LEU A 176 12.33 4.95 12.43
C LEU A 176 13.01 3.76 11.72
N ARG A 177 12.24 2.81 11.21
CA ARG A 177 12.80 1.67 10.46
C ARG A 177 13.39 2.16 9.14
N PRO A 178 14.68 1.80 8.81
CA PRO A 178 15.44 2.46 7.74
C PRO A 178 15.09 2.02 6.32
N ASP A 179 14.53 0.81 6.14
CA ASP A 179 14.37 0.19 4.82
C ASP A 179 13.18 0.76 4.00
N LEU A 180 12.49 1.77 4.53
CA LEU A 180 11.57 2.64 3.79
C LEU A 180 11.89 4.08 4.17
N ALA A 181 12.35 4.87 3.22
CA ALA A 181 12.73 6.26 3.44
C ALA A 181 11.60 7.08 4.11
N PRO A 182 11.89 8.04 4.99
CA PRO A 182 10.88 8.85 5.69
C PRO A 182 9.85 9.51 4.76
N ARG A 183 10.29 9.97 3.56
CA ARG A 183 9.41 10.49 2.51
C ARG A 183 8.42 9.42 2.03
N ASP A 184 8.92 8.25 1.69
CA ASP A 184 8.11 7.17 1.14
C ASP A 184 7.16 6.58 2.19
N ARG A 185 7.63 6.46 3.44
CA ARG A 185 6.77 6.06 4.58
C ARG A 185 5.62 7.04 4.77
N SER A 186 5.87 8.33 4.63
CA SER A 186 4.84 9.37 4.66
C SER A 186 3.91 9.30 3.45
N LEU A 187 4.45 9.04 2.25
CA LEU A 187 3.66 8.82 1.02
C LEU A 187 2.68 7.65 1.18
N VAL A 188 3.16 6.51 1.71
CA VAL A 188 2.32 5.34 2.03
C VAL A 188 1.20 5.70 3.00
N THR A 189 1.54 6.43 4.07
CA THR A 189 0.54 6.83 5.08
C THR A 189 -0.54 7.74 4.50
N VAL A 190 -0.15 8.79 3.76
CA VAL A 190 -1.11 9.70 3.11
C VAL A 190 -2.00 8.92 2.13
N SER A 191 -1.41 8.02 1.34
CA SER A 191 -2.16 7.19 0.39
C SER A 191 -3.17 6.29 1.09
N ALA A 192 -2.79 5.66 2.20
CA ALA A 192 -3.67 4.84 3.01
C ALA A 192 -4.83 5.66 3.61
N LEU A 193 -4.53 6.81 4.21
CA LEU A 193 -5.55 7.67 4.82
C LEU A 193 -6.58 8.15 3.80
N ILE A 194 -6.13 8.58 2.61
CA ILE A 194 -7.02 8.97 1.53
C ILE A 194 -7.86 7.76 1.07
N SER A 195 -7.22 6.60 0.90
CA SER A 195 -7.91 5.39 0.44
C SER A 195 -8.94 4.85 1.43
N ALA A 196 -8.74 5.10 2.72
CA ALA A 196 -9.68 4.76 3.79
C ALA A 196 -10.73 5.85 4.07
N GLY A 197 -10.67 7.01 3.39
CA GLY A 197 -11.55 8.14 3.67
C GLY A 197 -11.26 8.86 5.00
N GLN A 198 -10.09 8.64 5.61
CA GLN A 198 -9.69 9.22 6.89
C GLN A 198 -9.08 10.62 6.73
N VAL A 199 -9.84 11.51 6.08
CA VAL A 199 -9.35 12.85 5.67
C VAL A 199 -8.99 13.74 6.86
N ALA A 200 -9.58 13.53 8.03
CA ALA A 200 -9.25 14.27 9.25
C ALA A 200 -7.80 14.07 9.70
N GLN A 201 -7.17 12.95 9.33
CA GLN A 201 -5.78 12.63 9.66
C GLN A 201 -4.79 13.11 8.59
N VAL A 202 -5.28 13.44 7.40
CA VAL A 202 -4.43 13.87 6.26
C VAL A 202 -3.59 15.11 6.59
N PRO A 203 -4.07 16.16 7.29
CA PRO A 203 -3.28 17.36 7.53
C PRO A 203 -1.94 17.10 8.22
N PHE A 204 -1.93 16.29 9.27
CA PHE A 204 -0.70 15.95 9.98
C PHE A 204 0.29 15.19 9.08
N HIS A 205 -0.20 14.14 8.41
CA HIS A 205 0.64 13.25 7.62
C HIS A 205 1.09 13.87 6.29
N LEU A 206 0.27 14.70 5.65
CA LEU A 206 0.65 15.41 4.43
C LEU A 206 1.72 16.48 4.73
N ASN A 207 1.59 17.24 5.83
CA ASN A 207 2.64 18.15 6.26
C ASN A 207 3.95 17.41 6.53
N ARG A 208 3.89 16.25 7.23
CA ARG A 208 5.06 15.40 7.46
C ARG A 208 5.68 14.89 6.16
N ALA A 209 4.87 14.50 5.18
CA ALA A 209 5.33 14.06 3.87
C ALA A 209 6.08 15.18 3.14
N MET A 210 5.52 16.39 3.13
CA MET A 210 6.15 17.56 2.52
C MET A 210 7.42 17.99 3.25
N ASP A 211 7.46 17.93 4.58
CA ASP A 211 8.68 18.15 5.38
C ASP A 211 9.77 17.12 5.07
N SER A 212 9.38 15.93 4.64
CA SER A 212 10.28 14.84 4.25
C SER A 212 10.64 14.85 2.77
N GLY A 213 10.20 15.87 2.01
CA GLY A 213 10.60 16.08 0.61
C GLY A 213 9.56 15.74 -0.45
N LEU A 214 8.31 15.41 -0.07
CA LEU A 214 7.21 15.30 -1.04
C LEU A 214 6.85 16.72 -1.52
N THR A 215 6.90 16.95 -2.83
CA THR A 215 6.54 18.27 -3.38
C THR A 215 5.02 18.46 -3.43
N ARG A 216 4.60 19.71 -3.59
CA ARG A 216 3.18 20.05 -3.79
C ARG A 216 2.62 19.39 -5.06
N GLU A 217 3.40 19.40 -6.13
CA GLU A 217 3.05 18.82 -7.43
C GLU A 217 2.87 17.29 -7.31
N GLU A 218 3.80 16.61 -6.64
CA GLU A 218 3.70 15.18 -6.36
C GLU A 218 2.47 14.86 -5.49
N ALA A 219 2.25 15.62 -4.41
CA ALA A 219 1.09 15.42 -3.53
C ALA A 219 -0.24 15.63 -4.27
N SER A 220 -0.33 16.61 -5.18
CA SER A 220 -1.49 16.82 -6.04
C SER A 220 -1.71 15.64 -6.98
N GLU A 221 -0.65 15.10 -7.58
CA GLU A 221 -0.76 13.97 -8.49
C GLU A 221 -1.08 12.66 -7.75
N VAL A 222 -0.63 12.49 -6.49
CA VAL A 222 -1.06 11.38 -5.61
C VAL A 222 -2.57 11.37 -5.43
N ILE A 223 -3.17 12.53 -5.15
CA ILE A 223 -4.63 12.66 -5.00
C ILE A 223 -5.35 12.29 -6.32
N SER A 224 -4.83 12.78 -7.45
CA SER A 224 -5.38 12.48 -8.78
C SER A 224 -5.27 10.99 -9.10
N HIS A 225 -4.15 10.36 -8.76
CA HIS A 225 -3.92 8.93 -8.96
C HIS A 225 -4.90 8.10 -8.10
N LEU A 226 -5.09 8.47 -6.86
CA LEU A 226 -5.99 7.78 -5.93
C LEU A 226 -7.47 7.90 -6.32
N ALA A 227 -7.87 8.85 -7.16
CA ALA A 227 -9.23 8.88 -7.67
C ALA A 227 -9.61 7.58 -8.39
N TYR A 228 -8.65 6.96 -9.10
CA TYR A 228 -8.86 5.69 -9.82
C TYR A 228 -8.81 4.45 -8.92
N TYR A 229 -7.99 4.47 -7.85
CA TYR A 229 -7.80 3.31 -6.97
C TYR A 229 -8.63 3.36 -5.68
N ALA A 230 -8.95 4.55 -5.20
CA ALA A 230 -9.73 4.76 -3.98
C ALA A 230 -11.13 5.32 -4.23
N GLY A 231 -11.40 5.79 -5.44
CA GLY A 231 -12.65 6.40 -5.86
C GLY A 231 -12.68 7.93 -5.73
N TRP A 232 -13.39 8.57 -6.63
CA TRP A 232 -13.54 10.03 -6.74
C TRP A 232 -13.94 10.72 -5.43
N PRO A 233 -14.92 10.22 -4.64
CA PRO A 233 -15.32 10.88 -3.39
C PRO A 233 -14.16 11.04 -2.40
N ASN A 234 -13.32 10.02 -2.25
CA ASN A 234 -12.15 10.07 -1.38
C ASN A 234 -11.12 11.09 -1.87
N ALA A 235 -10.87 11.12 -3.19
CA ALA A 235 -9.95 12.07 -3.80
C ALA A 235 -10.43 13.52 -3.65
N PHE A 236 -11.71 13.81 -3.88
CA PHE A 236 -12.28 15.15 -3.68
C PHE A 236 -12.20 15.62 -2.23
N SER A 237 -12.52 14.75 -1.27
CA SER A 237 -12.39 15.06 0.16
C SER A 237 -10.94 15.38 0.52
N ALA A 238 -9.98 14.60 0.02
CA ALA A 238 -8.56 14.82 0.23
C ALA A 238 -8.06 16.12 -0.44
N ALA A 239 -8.51 16.42 -1.66
CA ALA A 239 -8.15 17.64 -2.38
C ALA A 239 -8.58 18.90 -1.63
N THR A 240 -9.76 18.89 -1.01
CA THR A 240 -10.24 20.01 -0.18
C THR A 240 -9.30 20.29 0.98
N VAL A 241 -8.89 19.24 1.71
CA VAL A 241 -7.97 19.36 2.84
C VAL A 241 -6.55 19.74 2.37
N ALA A 242 -6.07 19.15 1.29
CA ALA A 242 -4.74 19.45 0.75
C ALA A 242 -4.61 20.91 0.30
N ARG A 243 -5.66 21.50 -0.29
CA ARG A 243 -5.68 22.91 -0.68
C ARG A 243 -5.36 23.82 0.50
N GLU A 244 -5.99 23.61 1.66
CA GLU A 244 -5.74 24.44 2.85
C GLU A 244 -4.30 24.32 3.35
N ILE A 245 -3.72 23.13 3.24
CA ILE A 245 -2.32 22.88 3.61
C ILE A 245 -1.38 23.63 2.65
N PHE A 246 -1.63 23.51 1.35
CA PHE A 246 -0.82 24.16 0.33
C PHE A 246 -0.87 25.70 0.47
N GLU A 247 -2.04 26.27 0.71
CA GLU A 247 -2.21 27.72 0.94
C GLU A 247 -1.43 28.20 2.17
N LYS A 248 -1.51 27.48 3.31
CA LYS A 248 -0.78 27.82 4.53
C LYS A 248 0.74 27.69 4.38
N ARG A 249 1.23 26.79 3.54
CA ARG A 249 2.67 26.62 3.28
C ARG A 249 3.25 27.63 2.28
N THR A 250 2.41 28.23 1.46
CA THR A 250 2.80 29.28 0.51
C THR A 250 2.84 30.67 1.15
N ASN A 251 2.01 30.88 2.19
CA ASN A 251 1.93 32.12 2.97
C ASN A 251 2.22 31.82 4.45
N PRO A 252 3.51 31.62 4.84
CA PRO A 252 3.91 31.30 6.20
C PRO A 252 3.71 32.44 7.19
#